data_0d2b92c097cf01fa538192255bee244f
#
_entry.id   0d2b92c097cf01fa538192255bee244f
#
_cell.length_a   1.000
_cell.length_b   1.000
_cell.length_c   1.000
_cell.angle_alpha   90.00
_cell.angle_beta   90.00
_cell.angle_gamma   90.00
#
_symmetry.space_group_name_H-M   'P 1'
#
loop_
_entity.id
_entity.type
_entity.pdbx_description
1 polymer ?
#
loop_
_entity_poly.entity_id
_entity_poly.type
_entity_poly.pdbx_seq_one_letter_code
_entity_poly.pdbx_strand_id
1 'polypeptide(L)'
;MTPSDRDTLAQQETSMARQLISRSSLQDGSFLERARAIPGLAVRSDGELEASLDETLAARPADAPVWLFGYGSLMWNPAFSYAERRSGTLRGWHRRFCLWMRLGRGTPEQPGLMLALDRGGTTRGVAFRLAQGEERAELLLVWRREMFTGAYHARWVTLTTDEGPVHAIALVVNREHDQYAAGLDEDEVVKHIATAHGPLGSSAEYLFETLAHLEGLGLHDRCLERVRQSLVERLRCRHELRSAAG
;
A
#
# COMPACT_ATOMS: atom_id res chain seq x y z
N MET A 1 -0.46 31.74 9.91
CA MET A 1 0.38 30.71 9.29
C MET A 1 0.48 31.00 7.80
N THR A 2 1.67 31.36 7.33
CA THR A 2 1.89 31.73 5.91
C THR A 2 1.84 30.52 4.98
N PRO A 3 1.63 30.68 3.67
CA PRO A 3 1.75 29.57 2.71
C PRO A 3 3.08 28.82 2.81
N SER A 4 4.18 29.52 3.07
CA SER A 4 5.51 28.94 3.27
C SER A 4 5.60 28.05 4.53
N ASP A 5 4.91 28.41 5.62
CA ASP A 5 4.88 27.61 6.86
C ASP A 5 4.14 26.29 6.63
N ARG A 6 3.07 26.29 5.80
CA ARG A 6 2.32 25.09 5.46
C ARG A 6 3.13 24.15 4.58
N ASP A 7 3.85 24.68 3.60
CA ASP A 7 4.72 23.87 2.73
C ASP A 7 5.88 23.26 3.51
N THR A 8 6.46 24.00 4.47
CA THR A 8 7.53 23.50 5.32
C THR A 8 7.04 22.40 6.27
N LEU A 9 5.86 22.57 6.88
CA LEU A 9 5.24 21.55 7.73
C LEU A 9 4.89 20.27 6.95
N ALA A 10 4.30 20.42 5.76
CA ALA A 10 3.98 19.28 4.89
C ALA A 10 5.23 18.52 4.42
N GLN A 11 6.33 19.24 4.16
CA GLN A 11 7.62 18.62 3.83
C GLN A 11 8.25 17.90 5.03
N GLN A 12 8.12 18.43 6.24
CA GLN A 12 8.60 17.81 7.47
C GLN A 12 7.76 16.57 7.81
N GLU A 13 6.44 16.61 7.69
CA GLU A 13 5.55 15.47 7.90
C GLU A 13 5.83 14.37 6.87
N THR A 14 6.02 14.70 5.60
CA THR A 14 6.40 13.75 4.56
C THR A 14 7.78 13.13 4.81
N SER A 15 8.74 13.90 5.32
CA SER A 15 10.06 13.41 5.70
C SER A 15 9.98 12.45 6.90
N MET A 16 9.21 12.79 7.92
CA MET A 16 8.97 11.96 9.10
C MET A 16 8.21 10.67 8.74
N ALA A 17 7.24 10.75 7.85
CA ALA A 17 6.51 9.60 7.31
C ALA A 17 7.43 8.63 6.56
N ARG A 18 8.36 9.14 5.76
CA ARG A 18 9.39 8.33 5.06
C ARG A 18 10.35 7.66 6.03
N GLN A 19 10.64 8.28 7.18
CA GLN A 19 11.48 7.68 8.23
C GLN A 19 10.76 6.58 9.00
N LEU A 20 9.43 6.63 9.13
CA LEU A 20 8.64 5.62 9.83
C LEU A 20 8.66 4.27 9.12
N ILE A 21 8.65 4.27 7.77
CA ILE A 21 8.74 3.05 6.95
C ILE A 21 10.00 3.17 6.08
N SER A 22 11.14 2.97 6.68
CA SER A 22 12.44 2.94 6.01
C SER A 22 13.03 1.53 6.06
N ARG A 23 13.98 1.25 5.16
CA ARG A 23 14.73 -0.02 5.18
C ARG A 23 15.35 -0.27 6.56
N SER A 24 15.96 0.74 7.18
CA SER A 24 16.58 0.61 8.51
C SER A 24 15.56 0.23 9.57
N SER A 25 14.39 0.91 9.64
CA SER A 25 13.37 0.61 10.64
C SER A 25 12.70 -0.76 10.48
N LEU A 26 12.74 -1.31 9.26
CA LEU A 26 12.29 -2.68 8.99
C LEU A 26 13.37 -3.70 9.34
N GLN A 27 14.65 -3.37 9.16
CA GLN A 27 15.78 -4.25 9.49
C GLN A 27 15.98 -4.37 11.01
N ASP A 28 15.99 -3.25 11.73
CA ASP A 28 16.20 -3.21 13.18
C ASP A 28 14.96 -3.58 14.01
N GLY A 29 13.81 -3.78 13.37
CA GLY A 29 12.54 -4.16 14.01
C GLY A 29 11.79 -3.00 14.68
N SER A 30 12.33 -1.78 14.70
CA SER A 30 11.69 -0.63 15.36
C SER A 30 10.33 -0.26 14.77
N PHE A 31 10.08 -0.60 13.51
CA PHE A 31 8.75 -0.49 12.90
C PHE A 31 7.72 -1.40 13.62
N LEU A 32 8.05 -2.68 13.81
CA LEU A 32 7.15 -3.63 14.48
C LEU A 32 6.97 -3.32 15.96
N GLU A 33 7.99 -2.84 16.65
CA GLU A 33 7.89 -2.40 18.04
C GLU A 33 6.89 -1.25 18.18
N ARG A 34 6.97 -0.25 17.31
CA ARG A 34 5.99 0.85 17.27
C ARG A 34 4.57 0.36 16.94
N ALA A 35 4.44 -0.59 16.02
CA ALA A 35 3.14 -1.19 15.71
C ALA A 35 2.54 -1.94 16.90
N ARG A 36 3.35 -2.72 17.63
CA ARG A 36 2.95 -3.45 18.85
C ARG A 36 2.54 -2.53 20.00
N ALA A 37 3.07 -1.32 20.05
CA ALA A 37 2.72 -0.33 21.06
C ALA A 37 1.34 0.31 20.87
N ILE A 38 0.66 0.04 19.74
CA ILE A 38 -0.64 0.62 19.43
C ILE A 38 -1.75 -0.20 20.09
N PRO A 39 -2.57 0.41 20.96
CA PRO A 39 -3.65 -0.29 21.63
C PRO A 39 -4.64 -0.90 20.64
N GLY A 40 -4.94 -2.19 20.83
CA GLY A 40 -5.93 -2.92 20.02
C GLY A 40 -5.45 -3.34 18.61
N LEU A 41 -4.19 -3.08 18.26
CA LEU A 41 -3.62 -3.60 17.01
C LEU A 41 -2.99 -4.97 17.25
N ALA A 42 -3.57 -6.01 16.65
CA ALA A 42 -2.97 -7.34 16.64
C ALA A 42 -1.78 -7.37 15.67
N VAL A 43 -0.59 -7.64 16.19
CA VAL A 43 0.64 -7.70 15.40
C VAL A 43 1.23 -9.10 15.52
N ARG A 44 1.52 -9.73 14.38
CA ARG A 44 2.18 -11.03 14.30
C ARG A 44 3.57 -10.97 14.91
N SER A 45 3.98 -12.04 15.54
CA SER A 45 5.34 -12.22 16.02
C SER A 45 6.32 -12.35 14.83
N ASP A 46 7.59 -12.09 15.07
CA ASP A 46 8.63 -12.28 14.04
C ASP A 46 8.67 -13.74 13.55
N GLY A 47 8.48 -14.71 14.45
CA GLY A 47 8.41 -16.13 14.08
C GLY A 47 7.23 -16.47 13.17
N GLU A 48 6.05 -15.87 13.38
CA GLU A 48 4.90 -16.06 12.49
C GLU A 48 5.12 -15.42 11.12
N LEU A 49 5.80 -14.26 11.07
CA LEU A 49 6.17 -13.62 9.82
C LEU A 49 7.17 -14.47 9.04
N GLU A 50 8.21 -14.95 9.69
CA GLU A 50 9.22 -15.81 9.08
C GLU A 50 8.63 -17.14 8.59
N ALA A 51 7.82 -17.82 9.40
CA ALA A 51 7.16 -19.06 9.01
C ALA A 51 6.25 -18.87 7.77
N SER A 52 5.49 -17.79 7.73
CA SER A 52 4.62 -17.47 6.60
C SER A 52 5.41 -17.11 5.33
N LEU A 53 6.58 -16.48 5.49
CA LEU A 53 7.50 -16.22 4.39
C LEU A 53 8.09 -17.53 3.85
N ASP A 54 8.59 -18.39 4.74
CA ASP A 54 9.19 -19.67 4.36
C ASP A 54 8.17 -20.59 3.68
N GLU A 55 6.92 -20.62 4.15
CA GLU A 55 5.81 -21.32 3.48
C GLU A 55 5.56 -20.75 2.06
N THR A 56 5.56 -19.42 1.91
CA THR A 56 5.39 -18.79 0.61
C THR A 56 6.53 -19.14 -0.35
N LEU A 57 7.77 -19.13 0.15
CA LEU A 57 8.94 -19.50 -0.66
C LEU A 57 8.96 -20.98 -1.01
N ALA A 58 8.53 -21.87 -0.09
CA ALA A 58 8.41 -23.30 -0.36
C ALA A 58 7.40 -23.62 -1.48
N ALA A 59 6.37 -22.79 -1.63
CA ALA A 59 5.38 -22.91 -2.70
C ALA A 59 5.83 -22.26 -4.03
N ARG A 60 7.10 -21.83 -4.14
CA ARG A 60 7.67 -21.21 -5.34
C ARG A 60 7.53 -22.15 -6.53
N PRO A 61 7.05 -21.66 -7.71
CA PRO A 61 7.11 -22.43 -8.95
C PRO A 61 8.55 -22.84 -9.25
N ALA A 62 8.73 -24.08 -9.69
CA ALA A 62 10.06 -24.67 -9.89
C ALA A 62 10.97 -23.77 -10.72
N ASP A 63 12.20 -23.54 -10.22
CA ASP A 63 13.28 -22.79 -10.86
C ASP A 63 12.97 -21.35 -11.32
N ALA A 64 11.76 -20.82 -10.98
CA ALA A 64 11.39 -19.47 -11.37
C ALA A 64 12.16 -18.42 -10.55
N PRO A 65 12.68 -17.33 -11.12
CA PRO A 65 13.15 -16.19 -10.35
C PRO A 65 12.05 -15.64 -9.44
N VAL A 66 12.42 -15.15 -8.26
CA VAL A 66 11.45 -14.56 -7.33
C VAL A 66 11.18 -13.10 -7.73
N TRP A 67 9.93 -12.85 -8.09
CA TRP A 67 9.42 -11.52 -8.34
C TRP A 67 8.41 -11.13 -7.26
N LEU A 68 8.33 -9.83 -6.96
CA LEU A 68 7.30 -9.24 -6.10
C LEU A 68 6.49 -8.24 -6.91
N PHE A 69 5.17 -8.26 -6.78
CA PHE A 69 4.27 -7.34 -7.48
C PHE A 69 3.89 -6.16 -6.61
N GLY A 70 4.38 -4.97 -6.97
CA GLY A 70 4.01 -3.69 -6.39
C GLY A 70 2.86 -3.04 -7.16
N TYR A 71 1.80 -2.69 -6.46
CA TYR A 71 0.61 -2.05 -7.05
C TYR A 71 0.12 -0.81 -6.28
N GLY A 72 0.76 -0.48 -5.17
CA GLY A 72 0.51 0.67 -4.29
C GLY A 72 1.84 1.27 -3.86
N SER A 73 2.00 1.55 -2.57
CA SER A 73 3.17 2.23 -2.01
C SER A 73 4.52 1.54 -2.29
N LEU A 74 4.54 0.24 -2.54
CA LEU A 74 5.75 -0.48 -2.96
C LEU A 74 6.30 0.01 -4.32
N MET A 75 5.51 0.69 -5.15
CA MET A 75 5.98 1.22 -6.43
C MET A 75 6.94 2.40 -6.25
N TRP A 76 6.77 3.22 -5.22
CA TRP A 76 7.60 4.43 -4.97
C TRP A 76 8.43 4.38 -3.70
N ASN A 77 8.08 3.52 -2.76
CA ASN A 77 8.88 3.25 -1.58
C ASN A 77 8.98 1.74 -1.35
N PRO A 78 9.76 1.01 -2.14
CA PRO A 78 9.90 -0.44 -1.98
C PRO A 78 10.51 -0.82 -0.63
N ALA A 79 11.44 -0.03 -0.10
CA ALA A 79 12.22 -0.29 1.12
C ALA A 79 12.98 -1.63 1.12
N PHE A 80 13.09 -2.30 -0.03
CA PHE A 80 13.87 -3.50 -0.29
C PHE A 80 14.72 -3.31 -1.56
N SER A 81 15.77 -4.11 -1.72
CA SER A 81 16.63 -4.12 -2.92
C SER A 81 16.07 -5.06 -3.97
N TYR A 82 16.23 -4.69 -5.23
CA TYR A 82 15.83 -5.52 -6.38
C TYR A 82 16.88 -5.42 -7.49
N ALA A 83 17.02 -6.50 -8.25
CA ALA A 83 17.96 -6.58 -9.36
C ALA A 83 17.39 -5.99 -10.66
N GLU A 84 16.04 -6.03 -10.79
CA GLU A 84 15.35 -5.63 -12.02
C GLU A 84 13.91 -5.22 -11.71
N ARG A 85 13.33 -4.35 -12.54
CA ARG A 85 11.91 -4.01 -12.48
C ARG A 85 11.30 -3.97 -13.87
N ARG A 86 10.03 -4.40 -13.99
CA ARG A 86 9.25 -4.38 -15.23
C ARG A 86 7.83 -3.89 -14.95
N SER A 87 7.19 -3.29 -15.94
CA SER A 87 5.74 -3.12 -15.89
C SER A 87 5.07 -4.49 -16.01
N GLY A 88 4.10 -4.75 -15.12
CA GLY A 88 3.40 -6.03 -15.09
C GLY A 88 1.89 -5.86 -15.02
N THR A 89 1.17 -6.75 -15.68
CA THR A 89 -0.29 -6.82 -15.66
C THR A 89 -0.72 -8.10 -14.95
N LEU A 90 -1.49 -7.94 -13.88
CA LEU A 90 -2.13 -9.03 -13.14
C LEU A 90 -3.60 -9.11 -13.50
N ARG A 91 -4.06 -10.27 -14.00
CA ARG A 91 -5.47 -10.56 -14.29
C ARG A 91 -6.12 -11.30 -13.11
N GLY A 92 -7.43 -11.11 -12.93
CA GLY A 92 -8.22 -11.73 -11.86
C GLY A 92 -8.15 -10.99 -10.52
N TRP A 93 -7.44 -9.86 -10.48
CA TRP A 93 -7.31 -8.99 -9.30
C TRP A 93 -7.36 -7.52 -9.71
N HIS A 94 -8.10 -6.72 -8.96
CA HIS A 94 -8.16 -5.28 -9.18
C HIS A 94 -7.76 -4.52 -7.93
N ARG A 95 -7.17 -3.36 -8.12
CA ARG A 95 -6.81 -2.40 -7.08
C ARG A 95 -8.06 -1.69 -6.58
N ARG A 96 -8.26 -1.66 -5.27
CA ARG A 96 -9.43 -1.07 -4.66
C ARG A 96 -9.09 -0.54 -3.26
N PHE A 97 -9.73 0.55 -2.85
CA PHE A 97 -9.74 0.99 -1.45
C PHE A 97 -10.66 0.08 -0.64
N CYS A 98 -10.10 -0.93 0.01
CA CYS A 98 -10.85 -1.95 0.74
C CYS A 98 -10.14 -2.43 2.01
N LEU A 99 -9.17 -1.66 2.52
CA LEU A 99 -8.48 -2.00 3.75
C LEU A 99 -8.54 -0.82 4.71
N TRP A 100 -9.16 -1.03 5.89
CA TRP A 100 -9.18 -0.03 6.95
C TRP A 100 -7.78 0.21 7.49
N MET A 101 -7.41 1.49 7.56
CA MET A 101 -6.14 1.94 8.10
C MET A 101 -6.38 2.74 9.39
N ARG A 102 -6.15 2.10 10.52
CA ARG A 102 -6.22 2.72 11.85
C ARG A 102 -4.87 3.26 12.32
N LEU A 103 -3.85 3.08 11.50
CA LEU A 103 -2.48 3.51 11.71
C LEU A 103 -1.92 4.07 10.41
N GLY A 104 -1.08 5.08 10.51
CA GLY A 104 -0.41 5.64 9.35
C GLY A 104 -1.20 6.76 8.69
N ARG A 105 -2.16 6.46 7.81
CA ARG A 105 -2.99 7.46 7.11
C ARG A 105 -4.41 7.58 7.65
N GLY A 106 -4.60 7.19 8.90
CA GLY A 106 -5.82 7.32 9.70
C GLY A 106 -5.50 7.08 11.16
N THR A 107 -6.51 7.17 12.02
CA THR A 107 -6.45 6.85 13.46
C THR A 107 -7.56 5.85 13.80
N PRO A 108 -7.57 5.25 15.01
CA PRO A 108 -8.68 4.42 15.45
C PRO A 108 -10.03 5.15 15.42
N GLU A 109 -10.06 6.45 15.76
CA GLU A 109 -11.27 7.28 15.80
C GLU A 109 -11.71 7.72 14.39
N GLN A 110 -10.74 7.88 13.48
CA GLN A 110 -10.98 8.29 12.09
C GLN A 110 -10.16 7.42 11.14
N PRO A 111 -10.58 6.17 10.92
CA PRO A 111 -9.82 5.25 10.08
C PRO A 111 -9.82 5.72 8.63
N GLY A 112 -8.65 5.65 8.03
CA GLY A 112 -8.46 5.85 6.59
C GLY A 112 -8.71 4.58 5.81
N LEU A 113 -8.55 4.68 4.50
CA LEU A 113 -8.61 3.54 3.59
C LEU A 113 -7.30 3.42 2.82
N MET A 114 -6.86 2.18 2.65
CA MET A 114 -5.74 1.81 1.79
C MET A 114 -6.17 0.89 0.65
N LEU A 115 -5.33 0.91 -0.39
CA LEU A 115 -5.46 0.03 -1.53
C LEU A 115 -5.02 -1.39 -1.17
N ALA A 116 -5.82 -2.35 -1.61
CA ALA A 116 -5.42 -3.74 -1.68
C ALA A 116 -5.87 -4.34 -3.01
N LEU A 117 -5.32 -5.51 -3.36
CA LEU A 117 -5.81 -6.30 -4.47
C LEU A 117 -7.01 -7.11 -4.02
N ASP A 118 -8.15 -6.84 -4.62
CA ASP A 118 -9.37 -7.62 -4.44
C ASP A 118 -9.69 -8.46 -5.68
N ARG A 119 -10.50 -9.51 -5.52
CA ARG A 119 -10.80 -10.47 -6.60
C ARG A 119 -11.55 -9.81 -7.77
N GLY A 120 -11.21 -10.23 -8.97
CA GLY A 120 -11.82 -9.78 -10.24
C GLY A 120 -11.00 -8.67 -10.92
N GLY A 121 -11.32 -8.42 -12.18
CA GLY A 121 -10.69 -7.34 -12.95
C GLY A 121 -9.22 -7.55 -13.32
N THR A 122 -8.51 -6.44 -13.44
CA THR A 122 -7.11 -6.42 -13.88
C THR A 122 -6.39 -5.24 -13.21
N THR A 123 -5.15 -5.46 -12.78
CA THR A 123 -4.29 -4.43 -12.20
C THR A 123 -2.98 -4.35 -12.97
N ARG A 124 -2.55 -3.13 -13.30
CA ARG A 124 -1.21 -2.85 -13.80
C ARG A 124 -0.36 -2.26 -12.68
N GLY A 125 0.89 -2.69 -12.60
CA GLY A 125 1.84 -2.26 -11.56
C GLY A 125 3.27 -2.59 -11.96
N VAL A 126 4.14 -2.73 -10.96
CA VAL A 126 5.56 -3.03 -11.15
C VAL A 126 5.89 -4.41 -10.59
N ALA A 127 6.52 -5.25 -11.40
CA ALA A 127 7.16 -6.48 -10.98
C ALA A 127 8.63 -6.18 -10.63
N PHE A 128 9.06 -6.53 -9.42
CA PHE A 128 10.43 -6.37 -8.94
C PHE A 128 11.07 -7.76 -8.83
N ARG A 129 12.15 -8.01 -9.57
CA ARG A 129 12.95 -9.23 -9.45
C ARG A 129 13.96 -9.08 -8.33
N LEU A 130 13.92 -9.97 -7.38
CA LEU A 130 14.90 -10.00 -6.30
C LEU A 130 16.22 -10.62 -6.79
N ALA A 131 17.33 -10.19 -6.18
CA ALA A 131 18.63 -10.78 -6.48
C ALA A 131 18.69 -12.22 -5.94
N GLN A 132 19.26 -13.12 -6.74
CA GLN A 132 19.41 -14.51 -6.35
C GLN A 132 20.31 -14.62 -5.09
N GLY A 133 19.83 -15.38 -4.12
CA GLY A 133 20.50 -15.55 -2.83
C GLY A 133 20.11 -14.49 -1.77
N GLU A 134 19.46 -13.38 -2.15
CA GLU A 134 19.01 -12.34 -1.24
C GLU A 134 17.48 -12.33 -1.04
N GLU A 135 16.75 -13.21 -1.76
CA GLU A 135 15.29 -13.18 -1.85
C GLU A 135 14.63 -13.21 -0.47
N ARG A 136 15.06 -14.15 0.40
CA ARG A 136 14.49 -14.30 1.74
C ARG A 136 14.72 -13.05 2.60
N ALA A 137 15.93 -12.48 2.56
CA ALA A 137 16.26 -11.31 3.35
C ALA A 137 15.45 -10.07 2.93
N GLU A 138 15.34 -9.84 1.63
CA GLU A 138 14.60 -8.72 1.08
C GLU A 138 13.08 -8.88 1.27
N LEU A 139 12.54 -10.08 1.09
CA LEU A 139 11.14 -10.36 1.35
C LEU A 139 10.77 -10.25 2.83
N LEU A 140 11.68 -10.54 3.75
CA LEU A 140 11.42 -10.37 5.19
C LEU A 140 11.12 -8.89 5.52
N LEU A 141 11.76 -7.93 4.87
CA LEU A 141 11.44 -6.51 5.01
C LEU A 141 10.01 -6.21 4.54
N VAL A 142 9.62 -6.81 3.41
CA VAL A 142 8.25 -6.70 2.89
C VAL A 142 7.25 -7.33 3.85
N TRP A 143 7.54 -8.51 4.42
CA TRP A 143 6.69 -9.17 5.40
C TRP A 143 6.51 -8.35 6.67
N ARG A 144 7.58 -7.79 7.21
CA ARG A 144 7.53 -6.90 8.37
C ARG A 144 6.69 -5.66 8.13
N ARG A 145 6.68 -5.15 6.88
CA ARG A 145 5.95 -3.96 6.49
C ARG A 145 4.47 -4.22 6.17
N GLU A 146 4.17 -5.29 5.44
CA GLU A 146 2.85 -5.49 4.83
C GLU A 146 2.05 -6.63 5.52
N MET A 147 2.75 -7.66 6.02
CA MET A 147 2.11 -8.87 6.52
C MET A 147 1.91 -8.87 8.04
N PHE A 148 2.35 -7.82 8.75
CA PHE A 148 2.43 -7.78 10.20
C PHE A 148 1.08 -7.86 10.92
N THR A 149 -0.02 -7.43 10.31
CA THR A 149 -1.38 -7.57 10.89
C THR A 149 -2.11 -8.83 10.41
N GLY A 150 -1.69 -9.43 9.30
CA GLY A 150 -2.43 -10.53 8.66
C GLY A 150 -3.54 -10.08 7.72
N ALA A 151 -3.63 -8.78 7.44
CA ALA A 151 -4.63 -8.22 6.53
C ALA A 151 -4.41 -8.61 5.05
N TYR A 152 -3.26 -9.19 4.73
CA TYR A 152 -2.95 -9.72 3.40
C TYR A 152 -2.65 -11.22 3.44
N HIS A 153 -2.89 -11.85 2.28
CA HIS A 153 -2.34 -13.16 1.92
C HIS A 153 -1.29 -12.98 0.84
N ALA A 154 -0.15 -13.63 0.98
CA ALA A 154 0.83 -13.76 -0.09
C ALA A 154 0.38 -14.88 -1.05
N ARG A 155 0.40 -14.59 -2.37
CA ARG A 155 0.04 -15.57 -3.41
C ARG A 155 1.00 -15.50 -4.57
N TRP A 156 1.41 -16.68 -5.06
CA TRP A 156 2.05 -16.77 -6.35
C TRP A 156 1.04 -16.54 -7.45
N VAL A 157 1.38 -15.63 -8.36
CA VAL A 157 0.55 -15.22 -9.50
C VAL A 157 1.41 -15.14 -10.77
N THR A 158 0.78 -15.23 -11.92
CA THR A 158 1.44 -14.97 -13.20
C THR A 158 1.14 -13.56 -13.65
N LEU A 159 2.19 -12.76 -13.85
CA LEU A 159 2.12 -11.42 -14.44
C LEU A 159 2.45 -11.51 -15.93
N THR A 160 1.74 -10.75 -16.75
CA THR A 160 2.14 -10.49 -18.14
C THR A 160 3.03 -9.26 -18.17
N THR A 161 4.24 -9.36 -18.69
CA THR A 161 5.18 -8.26 -18.92
C THR A 161 5.54 -8.16 -20.40
N ASP A 162 6.19 -7.06 -20.80
CA ASP A 162 6.63 -6.85 -22.19
C ASP A 162 7.72 -7.85 -22.61
N GLU A 163 8.42 -8.46 -21.64
CA GLU A 163 9.45 -9.48 -21.88
C GLU A 163 8.94 -10.92 -21.63
N GLY A 164 7.62 -11.11 -21.58
CA GLY A 164 6.98 -12.39 -21.34
C GLY A 164 6.41 -12.54 -19.92
N PRO A 165 5.77 -13.68 -19.64
CA PRO A 165 5.16 -13.94 -18.35
C PRO A 165 6.21 -14.18 -17.26
N VAL A 166 5.94 -13.69 -16.03
CA VAL A 166 6.76 -13.97 -14.87
C VAL A 166 5.90 -14.44 -13.70
N HIS A 167 6.44 -15.32 -12.85
CA HIS A 167 5.80 -15.72 -11.61
C HIS A 167 6.21 -14.76 -10.49
N ALA A 168 5.23 -14.14 -9.84
CA ALA A 168 5.48 -13.14 -8.81
C ALA A 168 4.65 -13.43 -7.55
N ILE A 169 5.15 -12.99 -6.42
CA ILE A 169 4.37 -12.90 -5.19
C ILE A 169 3.53 -11.62 -5.25
N ALA A 170 2.22 -11.73 -5.10
CA ALA A 170 1.30 -10.62 -4.92
C ALA A 170 0.68 -10.68 -3.53
N LEU A 171 0.59 -9.53 -2.86
CA LEU A 171 -0.10 -9.39 -1.59
C LEU A 171 -1.56 -9.02 -1.88
N VAL A 172 -2.48 -9.94 -1.59
CA VAL A 172 -3.91 -9.78 -1.85
C VAL A 172 -4.66 -9.65 -0.53
N VAL A 173 -5.78 -8.94 -0.52
CA VAL A 173 -6.54 -8.72 0.70
C VAL A 173 -7.03 -10.03 1.32
N ASN A 174 -6.89 -10.16 2.63
CA ASN A 174 -7.56 -11.18 3.42
C ASN A 174 -8.98 -10.70 3.74
N ARG A 175 -9.98 -11.24 3.03
CA ARG A 175 -11.38 -10.84 3.18
C ARG A 175 -12.03 -11.28 4.50
N GLU A 176 -11.38 -12.17 5.24
CA GLU A 176 -11.82 -12.64 6.55
C GLU A 176 -11.25 -11.79 7.70
N HIS A 177 -10.31 -10.88 7.38
CA HIS A 177 -9.67 -10.01 8.36
C HIS A 177 -10.58 -8.83 8.73
N ASP A 178 -10.55 -8.40 10.00
CA ASP A 178 -11.35 -7.28 10.53
C ASP A 178 -11.03 -5.93 9.87
N GLN A 179 -9.86 -5.79 9.29
CA GLN A 179 -9.49 -4.60 8.49
C GLN A 179 -10.10 -4.61 7.08
N TYR A 180 -10.73 -5.69 6.63
CA TYR A 180 -11.36 -5.68 5.31
C TYR A 180 -12.61 -4.80 5.29
N ALA A 181 -12.56 -3.75 4.50
CA ALA A 181 -13.68 -2.82 4.27
C ALA A 181 -14.61 -3.38 3.19
N ALA A 182 -15.47 -4.34 3.60
CA ALA A 182 -16.45 -4.93 2.69
C ALA A 182 -17.58 -3.94 2.37
N GLY A 183 -18.09 -4.01 1.14
CA GLY A 183 -19.36 -3.40 0.76
C GLY A 183 -19.40 -1.88 0.64
N LEU A 184 -18.28 -1.17 0.82
CA LEU A 184 -18.24 0.28 0.64
C LEU A 184 -18.51 0.65 -0.82
N ASP A 185 -19.43 1.57 -1.03
CA ASP A 185 -19.64 2.23 -2.31
C ASP A 185 -18.61 3.35 -2.53
N GLU A 186 -18.62 3.97 -3.72
CA GLU A 186 -17.64 4.99 -4.09
C GLU A 186 -17.77 6.25 -3.21
N ASP A 187 -19.00 6.65 -2.85
CA ASP A 187 -19.23 7.84 -2.03
C ASP A 187 -18.71 7.66 -0.60
N GLU A 188 -18.92 6.49 -0.01
CA GLU A 188 -18.35 6.10 1.28
C GLU A 188 -16.82 6.08 1.25
N VAL A 189 -16.22 5.49 0.21
CA VAL A 189 -14.77 5.50 -0.01
C VAL A 189 -14.25 6.93 -0.07
N VAL A 190 -14.86 7.79 -0.88
CA VAL A 190 -14.48 9.21 -1.03
C VAL A 190 -14.63 9.96 0.29
N LYS A 191 -15.69 9.70 1.06
CA LYS A 191 -15.91 10.30 2.38
C LYS A 191 -14.77 9.99 3.34
N HIS A 192 -14.36 8.73 3.43
CA HIS A 192 -13.25 8.32 4.30
C HIS A 192 -11.91 8.90 3.83
N ILE A 193 -11.61 8.84 2.53
CA ILE A 193 -10.38 9.40 1.96
C ILE A 193 -10.29 10.92 2.19
N ALA A 194 -11.43 11.64 2.08
CA ALA A 194 -11.47 13.10 2.25
C ALA A 194 -11.22 13.58 3.68
N THR A 195 -11.33 12.72 4.67
CA THR A 195 -11.31 13.13 6.08
C THR A 195 -10.21 12.48 6.90
N ALA A 196 -9.76 11.28 6.52
CA ALA A 196 -8.79 10.54 7.29
C ALA A 196 -7.38 11.10 7.15
N HIS A 197 -6.72 11.30 8.29
CA HIS A 197 -5.35 11.76 8.41
C HIS A 197 -4.65 11.01 9.55
N GLY A 198 -3.37 10.74 9.39
CA GLY A 198 -2.55 10.08 10.40
C GLY A 198 -1.07 10.46 10.27
N PRO A 199 -0.17 9.82 11.05
CA PRO A 199 1.27 10.14 11.04
C PRO A 199 1.98 10.02 9.68
N LEU A 200 1.43 9.23 8.75
CA LEU A 200 1.95 9.10 7.38
C LEU A 200 1.28 10.05 6.38
N GLY A 201 0.55 11.04 6.85
CA GLY A 201 -0.24 11.97 6.03
C GLY A 201 -1.69 11.52 5.84
N SER A 202 -2.40 12.17 4.91
CA SER A 202 -3.81 11.87 4.64
C SER A 202 -4.01 10.67 3.70
N SER A 203 -5.20 10.06 3.77
CA SER A 203 -5.61 9.06 2.76
C SER A 203 -5.76 9.68 1.36
N ALA A 204 -6.08 10.98 1.27
CA ALA A 204 -6.13 11.71 -0.01
C ALA A 204 -4.75 11.80 -0.67
N GLU A 205 -3.71 12.17 0.09
CA GLU A 205 -2.33 12.19 -0.40
C GLU A 205 -1.90 10.83 -0.93
N TYR A 206 -2.26 9.74 -0.25
CA TYR A 206 -1.96 8.38 -0.70
C TYR A 206 -2.58 8.07 -2.08
N LEU A 207 -3.82 8.50 -2.33
CA LEU A 207 -4.46 8.38 -3.63
C LEU A 207 -3.70 9.17 -4.70
N PHE A 208 -3.36 10.44 -4.42
CA PHE A 208 -2.65 11.30 -5.37
C PHE A 208 -1.23 10.78 -5.66
N GLU A 209 -0.50 10.35 -4.65
CA GLU A 209 0.83 9.72 -4.81
C GLU A 209 0.75 8.46 -5.68
N THR A 210 -0.26 7.61 -5.44
CA THR A 210 -0.46 6.39 -6.25
C THR A 210 -0.71 6.74 -7.72
N LEU A 211 -1.59 7.68 -7.99
CA LEU A 211 -1.91 8.11 -9.35
C LEU A 211 -0.71 8.76 -10.05
N ALA A 212 0.01 9.64 -9.37
CA ALA A 212 1.21 10.28 -9.92
C ALA A 212 2.28 9.26 -10.31
N HIS A 213 2.49 8.22 -9.49
CA HIS A 213 3.45 7.17 -9.80
C HIS A 213 2.98 6.27 -10.94
N LEU A 214 1.68 5.96 -11.03
CA LEU A 214 1.12 5.24 -12.17
C LEU A 214 1.30 6.03 -13.45
N GLU A 215 0.98 7.32 -13.45
CA GLU A 215 1.15 8.22 -14.60
C GLU A 215 2.62 8.30 -15.04
N GLY A 216 3.55 8.45 -14.09
CA GLY A 216 5.00 8.43 -14.36
C GLY A 216 5.51 7.12 -14.99
N LEU A 217 4.77 6.03 -14.83
CA LEU A 217 5.02 4.73 -15.46
C LEU A 217 4.23 4.53 -16.77
N GLY A 218 3.48 5.53 -17.24
CA GLY A 218 2.57 5.41 -18.38
C GLY A 218 1.40 4.46 -18.13
N LEU A 219 1.03 4.25 -16.86
CA LEU A 219 -0.06 3.37 -16.44
C LEU A 219 -1.28 4.20 -16.05
N HIS A 220 -2.46 3.75 -16.48
CA HIS A 220 -3.73 4.41 -16.14
C HIS A 220 -4.63 3.45 -15.35
N ASP A 221 -5.26 3.96 -14.29
CA ASP A 221 -6.24 3.24 -13.48
C ASP A 221 -7.56 4.02 -13.44
N ARG A 222 -8.52 3.60 -14.26
CA ARG A 222 -9.81 4.29 -14.40
C ARG A 222 -10.63 4.31 -13.10
N CYS A 223 -10.46 3.31 -12.24
CA CYS A 223 -11.18 3.26 -10.98
C CYS A 223 -10.63 4.31 -10.01
N LEU A 224 -9.30 4.40 -9.88
CA LEU A 224 -8.67 5.42 -9.04
C LEU A 224 -8.91 6.83 -9.59
N GLU A 225 -8.94 7.01 -10.91
CA GLU A 225 -9.25 8.31 -11.52
C GLU A 225 -10.67 8.79 -11.20
N ARG A 226 -11.67 7.90 -11.18
CA ARG A 226 -13.02 8.25 -10.74
C ARG A 226 -13.03 8.67 -9.27
N VAL A 227 -12.41 7.88 -8.39
CA VAL A 227 -12.30 8.22 -6.96
C VAL A 227 -11.63 9.59 -6.79
N ARG A 228 -10.58 9.90 -7.57
CA ARG A 228 -9.91 11.21 -7.56
C ARG A 228 -10.86 12.34 -7.96
N GLN A 229 -11.63 12.17 -9.03
CA GLN A 229 -12.59 13.17 -9.51
C GLN A 229 -13.64 13.47 -8.44
N SER A 230 -14.28 12.42 -7.90
CA SER A 230 -15.29 12.54 -6.83
C SER A 230 -14.69 13.17 -5.56
N LEU A 231 -13.44 12.84 -5.21
CA LEU A 231 -12.74 13.44 -4.07
C LEU A 231 -12.49 14.94 -4.27
N VAL A 232 -11.99 15.34 -5.43
CA VAL A 232 -11.71 16.77 -5.74
C VAL A 232 -13.00 17.59 -5.67
N GLU A 233 -14.10 17.07 -6.22
CA GLU A 233 -15.39 17.72 -6.19
C GLU A 233 -15.91 17.89 -4.74
N ARG A 234 -15.83 16.83 -3.92
CA ARG A 234 -16.19 16.87 -2.50
C ARG A 234 -15.35 17.88 -1.71
N LEU A 235 -14.04 17.95 -1.96
CA LEU A 235 -13.15 18.90 -1.27
C LEU A 235 -13.47 20.37 -1.66
N ARG A 236 -13.82 20.63 -2.93
CA ARG A 236 -14.26 21.97 -3.39
C ARG A 236 -15.55 22.40 -2.70
N CYS A 237 -16.57 21.56 -2.69
CA CYS A 237 -17.83 21.87 -2.00
C CYS A 237 -17.63 22.15 -0.51
N ARG A 238 -16.77 21.41 0.17
CA ARG A 238 -16.44 21.69 1.58
C ARG A 238 -15.73 23.02 1.80
N HIS A 239 -14.89 23.43 0.88
CA HIS A 239 -14.19 24.72 0.93
C HIS A 239 -15.19 25.88 0.75
N GLU A 240 -16.07 25.78 -0.24
CA GLU A 240 -17.11 26.78 -0.52
C GLU A 240 -18.06 26.95 0.68
N LEU A 241 -18.54 25.86 1.28
CA LEU A 241 -19.40 25.90 2.47
C LEU A 241 -18.69 26.56 3.67
N ARG A 242 -17.40 26.34 3.85
CA ARG A 242 -16.64 26.99 4.94
C ARG A 242 -16.43 28.49 4.68
N SER A 243 -16.20 28.87 3.41
CA SER A 243 -16.03 30.27 3.02
C SER A 243 -17.35 31.05 3.08
N ALA A 244 -18.50 30.39 2.93
CA ALA A 244 -19.84 31.01 3.04
C ALA A 244 -20.33 31.14 4.50
N ALA A 245 -19.73 30.43 5.44
CA ALA A 245 -20.12 30.42 6.86
C ALA A 245 -19.22 31.29 7.77
N GLY A 246 -18.18 31.91 7.23
CA GLY A 246 -17.29 32.82 7.93
C GLY A 246 -17.34 34.22 7.38
#